data_263ef82290a7c9ba54d16a16a1b590fe
#
_entry.id   263ef82290a7c9ba54d16a16a1b590fe
#
_cell.length_a   1.000
_cell.length_b   1.000
_cell.length_c   1.000
_cell.angle_alpha   90.00
_cell.angle_beta   90.00
_cell.angle_gamma   90.00
#
_symmetry.space_group_name_H-M   'P 1'
#
loop_
_entity.id
_entity.type
_entity.pdbx_description
1 polymer ?
#
loop_
_entity_poly.entity_id
_entity_poly.type
_entity_poly.pdbx_seq_one_letter_code
_entity_poly.pdbx_strand_id
1 'polypeptide(L)'
;MKVAIIMGRGIEGCGVTKFTVEQTKWLANNGHEFVVYSSKDKSWTRKNSHDVSNVVQLKFAKPEEMNKMITGANEADVIIINSLPSIGHPEACIEQYKRFLNEITKPVVLIQHDHSKLSIRRNAAIEESVKRANVLFGHSKTNDFAKYVESVTGEAGLGSFLDEDTNGKSIIGFQPGIDFDAIRAKYWKPIEETDVDMHKWIGRTTSWKGYKQMFKFHNEYLRSAGAITTFEGIEKSPAYLAFREISEFNGHISEDIANISLQKNQPAYVFGPYINDELMERISKVGFGYQLSLLDTRFIERSIEYTHCELACAGVIPVFRKHYGERCTHRYYNKKLIDCDNTGTVWLDDENMQPAFDLVYKLSKDPVMRNEYREMAFEFFKLHQDSQYTFAEMMKHIEENI
;
A
#
# COMPACT_ATOMS: atom_id res chain seq x y z
N MET A 1 23.91 6.92 9.55
CA MET A 1 23.03 8.08 9.75
C MET A 1 22.02 7.78 10.85
N LYS A 2 21.69 8.75 11.69
CA LYS A 2 20.62 8.66 12.70
C LYS A 2 19.35 9.32 12.16
N VAL A 3 18.24 8.58 12.11
CA VAL A 3 16.99 9.00 11.47
C VAL A 3 15.87 9.12 12.51
N ALA A 4 15.17 10.25 12.52
CA ALA A 4 13.94 10.41 13.30
C ALA A 4 12.72 10.28 12.35
N ILE A 5 11.86 9.31 12.60
CA ILE A 5 10.64 9.07 11.79
C ILE A 5 9.43 9.57 12.55
N ILE A 6 8.60 10.39 11.91
CA ILE A 6 7.41 10.99 12.52
C ILE A 6 6.14 10.36 11.95
N MET A 7 5.33 9.80 12.83
CA MET A 7 4.02 9.20 12.56
C MET A 7 2.92 10.05 13.20
N GLY A 8 2.61 11.19 12.60
CA GLY A 8 1.65 12.17 13.14
C GLY A 8 0.22 11.64 13.28
N ARG A 9 -0.20 10.69 12.45
CA ARG A 9 -1.48 9.98 12.59
C ARG A 9 -1.45 8.90 13.67
N GLY A 10 -0.29 8.52 14.14
CA GLY A 10 -0.09 7.34 14.98
C GLY A 10 0.08 6.06 14.18
N ILE A 11 0.30 4.96 14.89
CA ILE A 11 0.44 3.61 14.31
C ILE A 11 -0.96 3.01 14.18
N GLU A 12 -1.38 2.76 12.96
CA GLU A 12 -2.69 2.19 12.63
C GLU A 12 -2.54 1.03 11.63
N GLY A 13 -3.53 0.16 11.52
CA GLY A 13 -3.54 -0.93 10.54
C GLY A 13 -3.74 -0.41 9.11
N CYS A 14 -2.72 0.20 8.51
CA CYS A 14 -2.77 0.77 7.16
C CYS A 14 -1.44 0.66 6.41
N GLY A 15 -1.48 0.95 5.12
CA GLY A 15 -0.30 0.91 4.25
C GLY A 15 0.85 1.83 4.69
N VAL A 16 0.55 2.96 5.32
CA VAL A 16 1.59 3.88 5.84
C VAL A 16 2.37 3.26 6.99
N THR A 17 1.66 2.59 7.92
CA THR A 17 2.34 1.85 9.00
C THR A 17 3.17 0.71 8.43
N LYS A 18 2.66 -0.04 7.45
CA LYS A 18 3.43 -1.09 6.78
C LYS A 18 4.68 -0.53 6.10
N PHE A 19 4.55 0.59 5.39
CA PHE A 19 5.70 1.28 4.81
C PHE A 19 6.75 1.63 5.89
N THR A 20 6.32 2.16 7.02
CA THR A 20 7.23 2.49 8.13
C THR A 20 7.92 1.24 8.70
N VAL A 21 7.22 0.12 8.81
CA VAL A 21 7.81 -1.16 9.23
C VAL A 21 8.91 -1.60 8.27
N GLU A 22 8.62 -1.63 6.97
CA GLU A 22 9.61 -2.07 5.98
C GLU A 22 10.79 -1.07 5.89
N GLN A 23 10.53 0.23 6.00
CA GLN A 23 11.56 1.26 6.07
C GLN A 23 12.48 1.06 7.28
N THR A 24 11.91 0.82 8.48
CA THR A 24 12.71 0.63 9.69
C THR A 24 13.51 -0.66 9.68
N LYS A 25 12.99 -1.74 9.10
CA LYS A 25 13.75 -2.96 8.86
C LYS A 25 14.94 -2.71 7.94
N TRP A 26 14.69 -2.01 6.83
CA TRP A 26 15.76 -1.68 5.89
C TRP A 26 16.85 -0.81 6.55
N LEU A 27 16.46 0.24 7.30
CA LEU A 27 17.39 1.10 8.03
C LEU A 27 18.26 0.28 9.00
N ALA A 28 17.65 -0.60 9.80
CA ALA A 28 18.39 -1.47 10.74
C ALA A 28 19.39 -2.38 10.02
N ASN A 29 18.96 -3.01 8.93
CA ASN A 29 19.79 -3.94 8.16
C ASN A 29 20.96 -3.25 7.44
N ASN A 30 20.85 -1.94 7.18
CA ASN A 30 21.89 -1.14 6.53
C ASN A 30 22.70 -0.28 7.51
N GLY A 31 22.63 -0.56 8.80
CA GLY A 31 23.49 0.07 9.83
C GLY A 31 23.09 1.52 10.16
N HIS A 32 21.85 1.93 9.88
CA HIS A 32 21.32 3.21 10.31
C HIS A 32 20.68 3.09 11.70
N GLU A 33 20.91 4.10 12.54
CA GLU A 33 20.16 4.27 13.78
C GLU A 33 18.86 4.98 13.51
N PHE A 34 17.78 4.60 14.18
CA PHE A 34 16.50 5.28 14.02
C PHE A 34 15.63 5.27 15.28
N VAL A 35 14.73 6.23 15.35
CA VAL A 35 13.66 6.30 16.34
C VAL A 35 12.35 6.70 15.65
N VAL A 36 11.24 6.06 16.02
CA VAL A 36 9.91 6.37 15.49
C VAL A 36 9.09 7.08 16.55
N TYR A 37 8.74 8.34 16.33
CA TYR A 37 7.83 9.11 17.17
C TYR A 37 6.41 8.98 16.63
N SER A 38 5.53 8.39 17.43
CA SER A 38 4.15 8.10 17.02
C SER A 38 3.14 8.83 17.93
N SER A 39 2.20 9.54 17.33
CA SER A 39 1.10 10.15 18.06
C SER A 39 0.16 9.10 18.63
N LYS A 40 -0.30 9.30 19.88
CA LYS A 40 -1.38 8.55 20.52
C LYS A 40 -2.57 9.43 20.91
N ASP A 41 -2.69 10.60 20.28
CA ASP A 41 -3.80 11.54 20.56
C ASP A 41 -5.15 11.08 20.07
N LYS A 42 -5.16 10.15 19.11
CA LYS A 42 -6.36 9.56 18.56
C LYS A 42 -6.30 8.04 18.68
N SER A 43 -7.36 7.46 19.26
CA SER A 43 -7.53 6.01 19.22
C SER A 43 -8.06 5.61 17.83
N TRP A 44 -7.32 4.77 17.13
CA TRP A 44 -7.78 4.23 15.86
C TRP A 44 -8.66 3.01 16.07
N THR A 45 -9.72 2.92 15.28
CA THR A 45 -10.65 1.80 15.32
C THR A 45 -10.07 0.52 14.70
N ARG A 46 -8.96 0.65 13.95
CA ARG A 46 -8.28 -0.47 13.32
C ARG A 46 -7.16 -0.98 14.20
N LYS A 47 -7.25 -2.27 14.53
CA LYS A 47 -6.18 -2.95 15.23
C LYS A 47 -4.93 -2.93 14.34
N ASN A 48 -3.83 -2.41 14.87
CA ASN A 48 -2.53 -2.52 14.20
C ASN A 48 -2.02 -3.95 14.35
N SER A 49 -1.67 -4.55 13.23
CA SER A 49 -1.02 -5.88 13.17
C SER A 49 0.46 -5.80 12.81
N HIS A 50 0.98 -4.59 12.64
CA HIS A 50 2.38 -4.38 12.28
C HIS A 50 3.20 -4.00 13.50
N ASP A 51 4.30 -4.69 13.69
CA ASP A 51 5.25 -4.40 14.77
C ASP A 51 6.30 -3.40 14.27
N VAL A 52 6.18 -2.15 14.70
CA VAL A 52 7.14 -1.10 14.40
C VAL A 52 8.15 -1.05 15.54
N SER A 53 9.42 -1.26 15.23
CA SER A 53 10.50 -1.24 16.23
C SER A 53 10.89 0.19 16.64
N ASN A 54 11.53 0.35 17.80
CA ASN A 54 12.03 1.63 18.34
C ASN A 54 11.00 2.74 18.38
N VAL A 55 9.76 2.43 18.81
CA VAL A 55 8.66 3.38 18.85
C VAL A 55 8.59 4.09 20.19
N VAL A 56 8.58 5.41 20.15
CA VAL A 56 8.24 6.32 21.26
C VAL A 56 6.84 6.86 21.01
N GLN A 57 5.86 6.36 21.75
CA GLN A 57 4.48 6.82 21.66
C GLN A 57 4.25 8.05 22.54
N LEU A 58 3.81 9.16 21.95
CA LEU A 58 3.64 10.44 22.60
C LEU A 58 2.23 11.01 22.38
N LYS A 59 1.71 11.76 23.36
CA LYS A 59 0.56 12.64 23.16
C LYS A 59 1.07 13.97 22.62
N PHE A 60 0.95 14.17 21.31
CA PHE A 60 1.42 15.39 20.67
C PHE A 60 0.68 16.64 21.15
N ALA A 61 -0.54 16.49 21.64
CA ALA A 61 -1.28 17.57 22.28
C ALA A 61 -0.67 18.09 23.59
N LYS A 62 0.29 17.36 24.19
CA LYS A 62 0.94 17.74 25.45
C LYS A 62 2.30 18.39 25.20
N PRO A 63 2.48 19.65 25.63
CA PRO A 63 3.73 20.38 25.42
C PRO A 63 4.98 19.66 25.91
N GLU A 64 4.92 19.01 27.07
CA GLU A 64 6.06 18.28 27.66
C GLU A 64 6.43 17.03 26.85
N GLU A 65 5.47 16.35 26.22
CA GLU A 65 5.73 15.19 25.35
C GLU A 65 6.22 15.67 23.98
N MET A 66 5.69 16.79 23.48
CA MET A 66 6.20 17.43 22.27
C MET A 66 7.66 17.91 22.44
N ASN A 67 8.03 18.46 23.60
CA ASN A 67 9.41 18.84 23.87
C ASN A 67 10.37 17.65 23.77
N LYS A 68 9.98 16.48 24.26
CA LYS A 68 10.77 15.25 24.11
C LYS A 68 10.98 14.88 22.64
N MET A 69 9.92 15.01 21.81
CA MET A 69 10.03 14.75 20.39
C MET A 69 10.96 15.75 19.69
N ILE A 70 10.81 17.07 19.99
CA ILE A 70 11.65 18.12 19.41
C ILE A 70 13.13 17.86 19.76
N THR A 71 13.42 17.58 21.05
CA THR A 71 14.79 17.30 21.50
C THR A 71 15.36 16.10 20.77
N GLY A 72 14.64 14.95 20.78
CA GLY A 72 15.13 13.74 20.16
C GLY A 72 15.22 13.82 18.62
N ALA A 73 14.32 14.54 17.97
CA ALA A 73 14.40 14.78 16.52
C ALA A 73 15.61 15.67 16.16
N ASN A 74 15.95 16.64 17.00
CA ASN A 74 17.14 17.49 16.80
C ASN A 74 18.47 16.77 17.08
N GLU A 75 18.46 15.59 17.69
CA GLU A 75 19.63 14.72 17.81
C GLU A 75 19.86 13.82 16.58
N ALA A 76 18.89 13.73 15.69
CA ALA A 76 19.01 12.97 14.45
C ALA A 76 19.79 13.74 13.39
N ASP A 77 20.25 13.05 12.36
CA ASP A 77 20.85 13.69 11.16
C ASP A 77 19.78 14.20 10.22
N VAL A 78 18.67 13.46 10.13
CA VAL A 78 17.52 13.78 9.27
C VAL A 78 16.19 13.38 9.94
N ILE A 79 15.14 14.14 9.65
CA ILE A 79 13.78 13.89 10.10
C ILE A 79 12.93 13.48 8.92
N ILE A 80 12.34 12.27 8.96
CA ILE A 80 11.43 11.76 7.92
C ILE A 80 10.00 11.78 8.46
N ILE A 81 9.12 12.50 7.80
CA ILE A 81 7.70 12.59 8.16
C ILE A 81 6.92 11.62 7.26
N ASN A 82 6.54 10.46 7.80
CA ASN A 82 5.74 9.45 7.10
C ASN A 82 4.24 9.71 7.18
N SER A 83 3.76 10.39 8.22
CA SER A 83 2.38 10.85 8.27
C SER A 83 2.21 12.10 9.11
N LEU A 84 1.28 12.95 8.70
CA LEU A 84 0.88 14.17 9.39
C LEU A 84 -0.32 13.91 10.31
N PRO A 85 -0.53 14.70 11.37
CA PRO A 85 -1.81 14.71 12.07
C PRO A 85 -2.95 14.96 11.08
N SER A 86 -4.10 14.32 11.26
CA SER A 86 -5.27 14.61 10.43
C SER A 86 -6.10 15.75 11.05
N ILE A 87 -6.93 16.40 10.23
CA ILE A 87 -7.88 17.42 10.70
C ILE A 87 -8.88 16.92 11.77
N GLY A 88 -8.93 15.62 12.04
CA GLY A 88 -9.74 15.03 13.12
C GLY A 88 -8.95 14.81 14.41
N HIS A 89 -7.71 15.26 14.51
CA HIS A 89 -6.96 15.31 15.77
C HIS A 89 -7.38 16.51 16.61
N PRO A 90 -7.18 16.48 17.93
CA PRO A 90 -7.38 17.64 18.79
C PRO A 90 -6.60 18.86 18.26
N GLU A 91 -7.18 20.06 18.36
CA GLU A 91 -6.54 21.30 17.93
C GLU A 91 -5.17 21.49 18.59
N ALA A 92 -5.07 21.22 19.89
CA ALA A 92 -3.80 21.27 20.62
C ALA A 92 -2.72 20.35 20.01
N CYS A 93 -3.10 19.19 19.45
CA CYS A 93 -2.15 18.31 18.74
C CYS A 93 -1.63 19.00 17.48
N ILE A 94 -2.51 19.65 16.72
CA ILE A 94 -2.14 20.34 15.47
C ILE A 94 -1.23 21.53 15.77
N GLU A 95 -1.56 22.34 16.78
CA GLU A 95 -0.76 23.49 17.17
C GLU A 95 0.64 23.09 17.70
N GLN A 96 0.70 22.06 18.54
CA GLN A 96 2.00 21.54 18.99
C GLN A 96 2.82 20.93 17.84
N TYR A 97 2.18 20.32 16.85
CA TYR A 97 2.87 19.80 15.68
C TYR A 97 3.42 20.95 14.79
N LYS A 98 2.69 22.05 14.62
CA LYS A 98 3.23 23.26 13.96
C LYS A 98 4.41 23.84 14.72
N ARG A 99 4.31 23.87 16.04
CA ARG A 99 5.44 24.28 16.90
C ARG A 99 6.66 23.37 16.67
N PHE A 100 6.47 22.05 16.61
CA PHE A 100 7.55 21.10 16.27
C PHE A 100 8.23 21.48 14.95
N LEU A 101 7.47 21.72 13.88
CA LEU A 101 8.03 22.10 12.57
C LEU A 101 8.86 23.39 12.63
N ASN A 102 8.53 24.32 13.52
CA ASN A 102 9.24 25.58 13.69
C ASN A 102 10.50 25.44 14.55
N GLU A 103 10.52 24.53 15.52
CA GLU A 103 11.61 24.38 16.48
C GLU A 103 12.66 23.32 16.08
N ILE A 104 12.37 22.49 15.08
CA ILE A 104 13.37 21.55 14.56
C ILE A 104 14.38 22.25 13.68
N THR A 105 15.65 21.87 13.84
CA THR A 105 16.79 22.48 13.13
C THR A 105 17.38 21.57 12.06
N LYS A 106 16.99 20.30 12.04
CA LYS A 106 17.53 19.29 11.14
C LYS A 106 16.79 19.29 9.79
N PRO A 107 17.44 18.77 8.73
CA PRO A 107 16.77 18.55 7.44
C PRO A 107 15.50 17.72 7.59
N VAL A 108 14.48 18.08 6.84
CA VAL A 108 13.16 17.44 6.86
C VAL A 108 12.84 16.82 5.51
N VAL A 109 12.44 15.56 5.54
CA VAL A 109 11.89 14.81 4.41
C VAL A 109 10.42 14.60 4.65
N LEU A 110 9.56 14.99 3.72
CA LEU A 110 8.12 14.71 3.78
C LEU A 110 7.76 13.63 2.76
N ILE A 111 7.19 12.54 3.24
CA ILE A 111 6.64 11.47 2.39
C ILE A 111 5.12 11.55 2.37
N GLN A 112 4.56 11.95 1.24
CA GLN A 112 3.12 12.10 1.09
C GLN A 112 2.49 10.84 0.48
N HIS A 113 1.75 10.11 1.32
CA HIS A 113 1.05 8.88 0.93
C HIS A 113 -0.35 9.10 0.35
N ASP A 114 -0.93 10.27 0.54
CA ASP A 114 -2.28 10.58 0.05
C ASP A 114 -2.21 11.10 -1.40
N HIS A 115 -3.11 10.61 -2.26
CA HIS A 115 -3.05 10.81 -3.70
C HIS A 115 -3.96 11.92 -4.21
N SER A 116 -5.11 12.13 -3.56
CA SER A 116 -6.11 13.07 -4.04
C SER A 116 -6.06 14.39 -3.31
N LYS A 117 -6.43 15.45 -3.99
CA LYS A 117 -6.58 16.80 -3.42
C LYS A 117 -7.40 16.78 -2.11
N LEU A 118 -8.46 15.99 -2.05
CA LEU A 118 -9.29 15.86 -0.85
C LEU A 118 -8.53 15.15 0.30
N SER A 119 -7.77 14.10 -0.01
CA SER A 119 -6.98 13.37 0.98
C SER A 119 -5.82 14.22 1.49
N ILE A 120 -5.12 14.93 0.61
CA ILE A 120 -4.04 15.85 0.97
C ILE A 120 -4.54 16.92 1.94
N ARG A 121 -5.68 17.55 1.65
CA ARG A 121 -6.29 18.58 2.50
C ARG A 121 -6.78 18.08 3.86
N ARG A 122 -6.89 16.76 4.07
CA ARG A 122 -7.21 16.17 5.38
C ARG A 122 -6.01 16.07 6.31
N ASN A 123 -4.81 16.30 5.80
CA ASN A 123 -3.61 16.36 6.61
C ASN A 123 -3.52 17.75 7.24
N ALA A 124 -3.59 17.81 8.55
CA ALA A 124 -3.34 19.05 9.27
C ALA A 124 -1.86 19.44 9.16
N ALA A 125 -1.59 20.72 9.16
CA ALA A 125 -0.23 21.27 9.02
C ALA A 125 0.54 20.82 7.76
N ILE A 126 -0.17 20.43 6.69
CA ILE A 126 0.46 20.02 5.43
C ILE A 126 1.22 21.17 4.78
N GLU A 127 0.68 22.39 4.84
CA GLU A 127 1.30 23.59 4.27
C GLU A 127 2.62 23.90 4.96
N GLU A 128 2.62 23.92 6.29
CA GLU A 128 3.82 24.15 7.09
C GLU A 128 4.87 23.06 6.85
N SER A 129 4.40 21.80 6.72
CA SER A 129 5.28 20.66 6.46
C SER A 129 5.93 20.75 5.07
N VAL A 130 5.18 21.15 4.04
CA VAL A 130 5.72 21.37 2.68
C VAL A 130 6.74 22.50 2.67
N LYS A 131 6.44 23.64 3.34
CA LYS A 131 7.36 24.77 3.44
C LYS A 131 8.65 24.39 4.17
N ARG A 132 8.56 23.54 5.19
CA ARG A 132 9.70 23.12 6.02
C ARG A 132 10.54 22.02 5.37
N ALA A 133 9.97 21.21 4.47
CA ALA A 133 10.65 20.08 3.88
C ALA A 133 11.79 20.51 2.95
N ASN A 134 12.95 19.83 3.10
CA ASN A 134 14.08 19.91 2.18
C ASN A 134 13.87 18.96 0.99
N VAL A 135 13.28 17.79 1.25
CA VAL A 135 13.00 16.76 0.25
C VAL A 135 11.54 16.35 0.32
N LEU A 136 10.89 16.23 -0.83
CA LEU A 136 9.49 15.84 -0.95
C LEU A 136 9.37 14.53 -1.74
N PHE A 137 8.70 13.55 -1.14
CA PHE A 137 8.31 12.32 -1.83
C PHE A 137 6.79 12.22 -1.98
N GLY A 138 6.33 11.82 -3.15
CA GLY A 138 4.93 11.54 -3.43
C GLY A 138 4.72 10.08 -3.84
N HIS A 139 3.67 9.45 -3.33
CA HIS A 139 3.36 8.04 -3.59
C HIS A 139 2.94 7.76 -5.04
N SER A 140 2.54 8.75 -5.79
CA SER A 140 2.19 8.60 -7.20
C SER A 140 2.35 9.92 -7.92
N LYS A 141 2.48 9.86 -9.24
CA LYS A 141 2.36 11.01 -10.14
C LYS A 141 0.95 11.61 -10.10
N THR A 142 0.50 12.07 -8.96
CA THR A 142 -0.68 12.89 -8.96
C THR A 142 -0.25 14.33 -9.15
N ASN A 143 -0.66 14.92 -10.25
CA ASN A 143 -0.63 16.37 -10.43
C ASN A 143 -1.24 17.12 -9.23
N ASP A 144 -2.05 16.45 -8.40
CA ASP A 144 -2.70 17.05 -7.24
C ASP A 144 -1.70 17.44 -6.14
N PHE A 145 -0.71 16.59 -5.85
CA PHE A 145 0.30 16.95 -4.85
C PHE A 145 1.29 17.99 -5.40
N ALA A 146 1.75 17.83 -6.64
CA ALA A 146 2.59 18.83 -7.29
C ALA A 146 1.90 20.19 -7.35
N LYS A 147 0.66 20.26 -7.83
CA LYS A 147 -0.15 21.49 -7.85
C LYS A 147 -0.38 22.06 -6.45
N TYR A 148 -0.52 21.22 -5.45
CA TYR A 148 -0.64 21.68 -4.08
C TYR A 148 0.68 22.33 -3.61
N VAL A 149 1.82 21.67 -3.85
CA VAL A 149 3.15 22.21 -3.49
C VAL A 149 3.40 23.53 -4.23
N GLU A 150 3.14 23.60 -5.52
CA GLU A 150 3.21 24.84 -6.31
C GLU A 150 2.38 25.97 -5.70
N SER A 151 1.15 25.66 -5.26
CA SER A 151 0.26 26.66 -4.64
C SER A 151 0.75 27.16 -3.28
N VAL A 152 1.55 26.38 -2.59
CA VAL A 152 2.08 26.67 -1.25
C VAL A 152 3.44 27.39 -1.32
N THR A 153 4.29 26.99 -2.24
CA THR A 153 5.66 27.49 -2.36
C THR A 153 5.78 28.66 -3.34
N GLY A 154 4.82 28.81 -4.25
CA GLY A 154 4.89 29.75 -5.37
C GLY A 154 5.85 29.30 -6.49
N GLU A 155 6.44 28.12 -6.37
CA GLU A 155 7.33 27.55 -7.39
C GLU A 155 6.45 26.89 -8.48
N ALA A 156 6.55 27.39 -9.71
CA ALA A 156 5.86 26.79 -10.86
C ALA A 156 6.73 25.69 -11.48
N GLY A 157 6.07 24.69 -12.09
CA GLY A 157 6.75 23.66 -12.87
C GLY A 157 7.41 22.55 -12.02
N LEU A 158 6.89 22.30 -10.82
CA LEU A 158 7.19 21.06 -10.06
C LEU A 158 6.62 19.85 -10.83
N GLY A 159 7.07 19.75 -12.06
CA GLY A 159 6.56 18.91 -13.12
C GLY A 159 6.36 17.46 -12.74
N SER A 160 5.88 16.71 -13.68
CA SER A 160 5.71 15.27 -13.53
C SER A 160 7.04 14.65 -13.06
N PHE A 161 6.97 13.69 -12.14
CA PHE A 161 8.10 12.89 -11.63
C PHE A 161 9.01 12.25 -12.72
N LEU A 162 8.78 12.55 -13.99
CA LEU A 162 9.49 11.99 -15.13
C LEU A 162 10.25 13.02 -15.97
N ASP A 163 10.10 14.31 -15.70
CA ASP A 163 10.81 15.33 -16.46
C ASP A 163 12.17 15.62 -15.84
N GLU A 164 13.23 15.41 -16.63
CA GLU A 164 14.64 15.60 -16.26
C GLU A 164 15.01 17.08 -16.08
N ASP A 165 14.13 18.01 -16.47
CA ASP A 165 14.42 19.43 -16.63
C ASP A 165 13.86 20.35 -15.52
N THR A 166 13.50 19.82 -14.35
CA THR A 166 12.99 20.69 -13.28
C THR A 166 14.11 21.30 -12.43
N ASN A 167 14.44 22.55 -12.68
CA ASN A 167 15.30 23.41 -11.86
C ASN A 167 14.60 23.91 -10.58
N GLY A 168 13.98 23.03 -9.79
CA GLY A 168 13.27 23.42 -8.58
C GLY A 168 13.19 22.28 -7.58
N LYS A 169 12.55 22.49 -6.42
CA LYS A 169 12.22 21.42 -5.47
C LYS A 169 11.44 20.33 -6.20
N SER A 170 12.11 19.31 -6.62
CA SER A 170 11.47 18.19 -7.29
C SER A 170 10.72 17.33 -6.30
N ILE A 171 9.48 16.95 -6.64
CA ILE A 171 8.77 15.92 -5.92
C ILE A 171 9.17 14.59 -6.55
N ILE A 172 9.70 13.69 -5.74
CA ILE A 172 10.20 12.41 -6.21
C ILE A 172 9.15 11.34 -5.97
N GLY A 173 8.87 10.54 -6.99
CA GLY A 173 8.05 9.37 -6.86
C GLY A 173 8.75 8.31 -6.01
N PHE A 174 8.01 7.62 -5.15
CA PHE A 174 8.51 6.46 -4.44
C PHE A 174 7.59 5.26 -4.63
N GLN A 175 8.17 4.07 -4.54
CA GLN A 175 7.45 2.81 -4.52
C GLN A 175 7.47 2.22 -3.11
N PRO A 176 6.36 1.66 -2.63
CA PRO A 176 6.35 0.98 -1.34
C PRO A 176 7.16 -0.32 -1.45
N GLY A 177 8.32 -0.36 -0.80
CA GLY A 177 9.18 -1.55 -0.80
C GLY A 177 8.74 -2.59 0.23
N ILE A 178 8.93 -3.87 -0.11
CA ILE A 178 8.81 -4.99 0.83
C ILE A 178 10.02 -5.92 0.68
N ASP A 179 10.27 -6.73 1.70
CA ASP A 179 11.32 -7.75 1.65
C ASP A 179 10.79 -9.01 0.94
N PHE A 180 11.05 -9.10 -0.37
CA PHE A 180 10.57 -10.18 -1.22
C PHE A 180 11.11 -11.54 -0.81
N ASP A 181 12.40 -11.63 -0.50
CA ASP A 181 13.04 -12.90 -0.17
C ASP A 181 12.60 -13.42 1.20
N ALA A 182 12.47 -12.54 2.20
CA ALA A 182 11.98 -12.94 3.52
C ALA A 182 10.52 -13.41 3.48
N ILE A 183 9.66 -12.74 2.72
CA ILE A 183 8.26 -13.15 2.56
C ILE A 183 8.18 -14.46 1.79
N ARG A 184 8.93 -14.62 0.71
CA ARG A 184 9.01 -15.85 -0.05
C ARG A 184 9.45 -17.02 0.81
N ALA A 185 10.52 -16.86 1.57
CA ALA A 185 11.06 -17.90 2.45
C ALA A 185 10.03 -18.37 3.50
N LYS A 186 9.15 -17.47 3.96
CA LYS A 186 8.16 -17.77 4.98
C LYS A 186 6.85 -18.38 4.42
N TYR A 187 6.38 -17.89 3.26
CA TYR A 187 5.02 -18.15 2.80
C TYR A 187 4.91 -18.89 1.47
N TRP A 188 5.98 -18.94 0.65
CA TRP A 188 5.92 -19.64 -0.62
C TRP A 188 5.69 -21.14 -0.41
N LYS A 189 4.62 -21.65 -0.97
CA LYS A 189 4.29 -23.08 -0.89
C LYS A 189 4.64 -23.79 -2.21
N PRO A 190 5.03 -25.07 -2.16
CA PRO A 190 5.04 -25.93 -3.34
C PRO A 190 3.68 -25.88 -4.04
N ILE A 191 3.69 -26.06 -5.36
CA ILE A 191 2.47 -25.90 -6.17
C ILE A 191 1.40 -26.94 -5.79
N GLU A 192 1.82 -28.10 -5.31
CA GLU A 192 0.98 -29.21 -4.87
C GLU A 192 0.26 -28.90 -3.55
N GLU A 193 0.77 -27.96 -2.76
CA GLU A 193 0.17 -27.51 -1.50
C GLU A 193 -0.78 -26.33 -1.70
N THR A 194 -0.96 -25.87 -2.94
CA THR A 194 -1.87 -24.78 -3.27
C THR A 194 -3.19 -25.31 -3.82
N ASP A 195 -4.31 -24.81 -3.30
CA ASP A 195 -5.63 -25.13 -3.83
C ASP A 195 -5.92 -24.23 -5.04
N VAL A 196 -5.83 -24.83 -6.22
CA VAL A 196 -6.01 -24.13 -7.50
C VAL A 196 -7.45 -23.70 -7.77
N ASP A 197 -8.41 -24.34 -7.15
CA ASP A 197 -9.83 -23.98 -7.26
C ASP A 197 -10.22 -22.88 -6.26
N MET A 198 -9.30 -22.52 -5.35
CA MET A 198 -9.49 -21.41 -4.43
C MET A 198 -8.99 -20.08 -5.02
N HIS A 199 -9.89 -19.13 -5.07
CA HIS A 199 -9.67 -17.76 -5.54
C HIS A 199 -9.88 -16.79 -4.40
N LYS A 200 -9.02 -15.79 -4.26
CA LYS A 200 -9.06 -14.85 -3.13
C LYS A 200 -9.04 -13.40 -3.58
N TRP A 201 -10.11 -12.68 -3.32
CA TRP A 201 -10.13 -11.22 -3.46
C TRP A 201 -9.69 -10.57 -2.15
N ILE A 202 -8.84 -9.53 -2.24
CA ILE A 202 -8.25 -8.84 -1.09
C ILE A 202 -8.46 -7.34 -1.22
N GLY A 203 -9.08 -6.75 -0.23
CA GLY A 203 -9.29 -5.31 -0.22
C GLY A 203 -10.34 -4.84 0.78
N ARG A 204 -10.43 -3.53 0.94
CA ARG A 204 -11.54 -2.90 1.69
C ARG A 204 -12.79 -2.86 0.82
N THR A 205 -13.97 -2.98 1.42
CA THR A 205 -15.28 -2.87 0.75
C THR A 205 -15.59 -1.44 0.31
N THR A 206 -14.71 -0.88 -0.49
CA THR A 206 -14.92 0.41 -1.14
C THR A 206 -15.10 0.18 -2.64
N SER A 207 -15.98 0.94 -3.30
CA SER A 207 -16.31 0.75 -4.71
C SER A 207 -15.07 0.72 -5.62
N TRP A 208 -14.06 1.51 -5.28
CA TRP A 208 -12.82 1.59 -6.06
C TRP A 208 -11.85 0.41 -5.86
N LYS A 209 -12.09 -0.48 -4.89
CA LYS A 209 -11.29 -1.72 -4.71
C LYS A 209 -11.77 -2.88 -5.57
N GLY A 210 -12.82 -2.69 -6.38
CA GLY A 210 -13.21 -3.61 -7.42
C GLY A 210 -13.89 -4.90 -6.93
N TYR A 211 -14.48 -4.92 -5.74
CA TYR A 211 -15.21 -6.09 -5.26
C TYR A 211 -16.39 -6.45 -6.18
N LYS A 212 -17.07 -5.45 -6.76
CA LYS A 212 -18.18 -5.68 -7.71
C LYS A 212 -17.71 -6.40 -8.98
N GLN A 213 -16.52 -6.07 -9.47
CA GLN A 213 -15.92 -6.74 -10.62
C GLN A 213 -15.56 -8.19 -10.28
N MET A 214 -15.07 -8.43 -9.06
CA MET A 214 -14.84 -9.81 -8.62
C MET A 214 -16.13 -10.61 -8.55
N PHE A 215 -17.22 -10.03 -8.06
CA PHE A 215 -18.52 -10.66 -8.07
C PHE A 215 -18.98 -11.02 -9.48
N LYS A 216 -18.90 -10.06 -10.40
CA LYS A 216 -19.25 -10.27 -11.80
C LYS A 216 -18.40 -11.41 -12.37
N PHE A 217 -17.11 -11.36 -12.22
CA PHE A 217 -16.19 -12.38 -12.73
C PHE A 217 -16.47 -13.77 -12.13
N HIS A 218 -16.73 -13.84 -10.82
CA HIS A 218 -17.09 -15.10 -10.17
C HIS A 218 -18.40 -15.67 -10.74
N ASN A 219 -19.45 -14.88 -10.76
CA ASN A 219 -20.80 -15.36 -11.17
C ASN A 219 -20.86 -15.75 -12.63
N GLU A 220 -20.23 -14.99 -13.52
CA GLU A 220 -20.31 -15.21 -14.96
C GLU A 220 -19.35 -16.31 -15.44
N TYR A 221 -18.21 -16.50 -14.76
CA TYR A 221 -17.15 -17.39 -15.25
C TYR A 221 -16.68 -18.44 -14.23
N LEU A 222 -16.18 -18.02 -13.07
CA LEU A 222 -15.51 -18.92 -12.15
C LEU A 222 -16.43 -19.98 -11.52
N ARG A 223 -17.67 -19.60 -11.24
CA ARG A 223 -18.67 -20.48 -10.64
C ARG A 223 -18.95 -21.71 -11.50
N SER A 224 -19.08 -21.55 -12.81
CA SER A 224 -19.31 -22.65 -13.74
C SER A 224 -18.12 -23.59 -13.86
N ALA A 225 -16.91 -23.12 -13.56
CA ALA A 225 -15.68 -23.91 -13.50
C ALA A 225 -15.48 -24.62 -12.15
N GLY A 226 -16.39 -24.45 -11.18
CA GLY A 226 -16.29 -25.05 -9.86
C GLY A 226 -15.40 -24.30 -8.87
N ALA A 227 -14.93 -23.10 -9.22
CA ALA A 227 -14.04 -22.33 -8.36
C ALA A 227 -14.76 -21.77 -7.12
N ILE A 228 -14.04 -21.69 -6.01
CA ILE A 228 -14.47 -21.13 -4.74
C ILE A 228 -13.81 -19.78 -4.55
N THR A 229 -14.60 -18.72 -4.38
CA THR A 229 -14.06 -17.38 -4.13
C THR A 229 -14.21 -16.98 -2.68
N THR A 230 -13.11 -16.47 -2.10
CA THR A 230 -13.09 -15.88 -0.77
C THR A 230 -12.80 -14.38 -0.84
N PHE A 231 -13.40 -13.62 0.07
CA PHE A 231 -13.25 -12.17 0.16
C PHE A 231 -12.62 -11.80 1.50
N GLU A 232 -11.45 -11.17 1.46
CA GLU A 232 -10.69 -10.74 2.64
C GLU A 232 -10.75 -9.23 2.83
N GLY A 233 -10.87 -8.77 4.08
CA GLY A 233 -10.83 -7.35 4.42
C GLY A 233 -12.18 -6.63 4.37
N ILE A 234 -13.27 -7.38 4.38
CA ILE A 234 -14.63 -6.83 4.46
C ILE A 234 -14.87 -6.26 5.87
N GLU A 235 -15.14 -4.98 5.96
CA GLU A 235 -15.45 -4.29 7.22
C GLU A 235 -16.97 -4.15 7.43
N LYS A 236 -17.46 -4.17 8.68
CA LYS A 236 -18.82 -3.79 9.02
C LYS A 236 -19.01 -2.28 8.77
N SER A 237 -19.46 -1.94 7.59
CA SER A 237 -19.68 -0.57 7.13
C SER A 237 -20.98 -0.51 6.33
N PRO A 238 -21.50 0.67 5.98
CA PRO A 238 -22.59 0.78 5.01
C PRO A 238 -22.28 0.05 3.70
N ALA A 239 -21.02 0.02 3.28
CA ALA A 239 -20.59 -0.76 2.12
C ALA A 239 -20.70 -2.28 2.36
N TYR A 240 -20.53 -2.77 3.58
CA TYR A 240 -20.77 -4.17 3.93
C TYR A 240 -22.25 -4.54 3.84
N LEU A 241 -23.15 -3.67 4.27
CA LEU A 241 -24.59 -3.87 4.12
C LEU A 241 -24.99 -3.88 2.64
N ALA A 242 -24.48 -2.95 1.84
CA ALA A 242 -24.68 -2.94 0.40
C ALA A 242 -24.10 -4.19 -0.29
N PHE A 243 -22.98 -4.69 0.20
CA PHE A 243 -22.39 -5.93 -0.24
C PHE A 243 -23.28 -7.13 0.05
N ARG A 244 -23.91 -7.17 1.22
CA ARG A 244 -24.90 -8.18 1.61
C ARG A 244 -26.16 -8.15 0.71
N GLU A 245 -26.58 -6.95 0.31
CA GLU A 245 -27.76 -6.75 -0.56
C GLU A 245 -27.49 -7.03 -2.05
N ILE A 246 -26.25 -6.79 -2.51
CA ILE A 246 -25.85 -7.04 -3.91
C ILE A 246 -25.72 -8.55 -4.18
N SER A 247 -25.67 -9.35 -3.14
CA SER A 247 -25.35 -10.74 -3.29
C SER A 247 -26.57 -11.55 -3.75
N GLU A 248 -26.70 -11.75 -5.02
CA GLU A 248 -27.17 -13.01 -5.60
C GLU A 248 -26.21 -14.15 -5.19
N PHE A 249 -25.42 -13.89 -4.16
CA PHE A 249 -24.49 -14.82 -3.56
C PHE A 249 -25.25 -15.84 -2.76
N ASN A 250 -25.18 -17.08 -3.19
CA ASN A 250 -25.47 -18.24 -2.34
C ASN A 250 -24.39 -18.47 -1.28
N GLY A 251 -23.66 -17.41 -0.90
CA GLY A 251 -22.60 -17.45 0.11
C GLY A 251 -23.10 -16.94 1.46
N HIS A 252 -22.61 -17.51 2.55
CA HIS A 252 -22.87 -16.99 3.88
C HIS A 252 -22.09 -15.70 4.11
N ILE A 253 -22.79 -14.62 4.41
CA ILE A 253 -22.25 -13.45 5.06
C ILE A 253 -22.58 -13.61 6.53
N SER A 254 -21.63 -14.04 7.34
CA SER A 254 -21.79 -14.14 8.78
C SER A 254 -21.38 -12.84 9.46
N GLU A 255 -22.02 -12.49 10.57
CA GLU A 255 -21.56 -11.38 11.41
C GLU A 255 -20.24 -11.71 12.10
N ASP A 256 -19.93 -12.98 12.30
CA ASP A 256 -18.65 -13.48 12.79
C ASP A 256 -17.83 -14.07 11.62
N ILE A 257 -17.31 -13.14 10.83
CA ILE A 257 -16.67 -13.44 9.55
C ILE A 257 -15.33 -14.18 9.71
N ALA A 258 -14.74 -14.13 10.88
CA ALA A 258 -13.46 -14.80 11.16
C ALA A 258 -13.58 -16.33 11.31
N ASN A 259 -14.78 -16.86 11.53
CA ASN A 259 -15.02 -18.27 11.87
C ASN A 259 -15.84 -19.02 10.82
N ILE A 260 -15.99 -18.50 9.60
CA ILE A 260 -16.68 -19.26 8.56
C ILE A 260 -15.84 -20.46 8.18
N SER A 261 -16.28 -21.64 8.59
CA SER A 261 -15.74 -22.88 8.06
C SER A 261 -16.18 -23.03 6.60
N LEU A 262 -15.23 -23.36 5.73
CA LEU A 262 -15.49 -23.69 4.33
C LEU A 262 -16.53 -24.82 4.24
N GLN A 263 -17.75 -24.48 3.89
CA GLN A 263 -18.75 -25.50 3.60
C GLN A 263 -18.63 -25.89 2.13
N LYS A 264 -18.50 -27.18 1.87
CA LYS A 264 -18.57 -27.74 0.51
C LYS A 264 -19.87 -27.26 -0.14
N ASN A 265 -19.77 -26.73 -1.37
CA ASN A 265 -20.86 -26.25 -2.23
C ASN A 265 -21.26 -24.77 -2.07
N GLN A 266 -20.50 -23.96 -1.37
CA GLN A 266 -20.76 -22.51 -1.36
C GLN A 266 -19.79 -21.78 -2.28
N PRO A 267 -20.27 -20.88 -3.14
CA PRO A 267 -19.46 -20.26 -4.17
C PRO A 267 -18.54 -19.14 -3.64
N ALA A 268 -18.81 -18.61 -2.44
CA ALA A 268 -18.04 -17.52 -1.87
C ALA A 268 -18.09 -17.48 -0.34
N TYR A 269 -16.99 -16.98 0.23
CA TYR A 269 -16.85 -16.77 1.68
C TYR A 269 -16.31 -15.39 1.93
N VAL A 270 -16.73 -14.77 3.03
CA VAL A 270 -16.35 -13.43 3.39
C VAL A 270 -15.62 -13.45 4.73
N PHE A 271 -14.42 -12.87 4.77
CA PHE A 271 -13.62 -12.71 5.97
C PHE A 271 -13.57 -11.23 6.34
N GLY A 272 -13.57 -10.96 7.64
CA GLY A 272 -13.49 -9.60 8.19
C GLY A 272 -12.10 -8.97 8.05
N PRO A 273 -11.87 -7.90 8.81
CA PRO A 273 -10.54 -7.31 8.94
C PRO A 273 -9.53 -8.35 9.39
N TYR A 274 -8.36 -8.33 8.80
CA TYR A 274 -7.33 -9.36 8.97
C TYR A 274 -6.10 -8.84 9.72
N ILE A 275 -5.39 -9.76 10.36
CA ILE A 275 -4.02 -9.58 10.80
C ILE A 275 -3.10 -10.02 9.65
N ASN A 276 -2.04 -9.25 9.37
CA ASN A 276 -1.23 -9.44 8.17
C ASN A 276 -0.66 -10.87 8.02
N ASP A 277 -0.09 -11.43 9.09
CA ASP A 277 0.48 -12.78 9.05
C ASP A 277 -0.57 -13.86 8.82
N GLU A 278 -1.75 -13.72 9.42
CA GLU A 278 -2.87 -14.62 9.18
C GLU A 278 -3.39 -14.53 7.74
N LEU A 279 -3.43 -13.31 7.18
CA LEU A 279 -3.78 -13.10 5.78
C LEU A 279 -2.78 -13.77 4.86
N MET A 280 -1.49 -13.56 5.09
CA MET A 280 -0.42 -14.14 4.26
C MET A 280 -0.44 -15.67 4.29
N GLU A 281 -0.68 -16.28 5.45
CA GLU A 281 -0.84 -17.73 5.59
C GLU A 281 -2.06 -18.26 4.80
N ARG A 282 -3.17 -17.50 4.77
CA ARG A 282 -4.35 -17.86 3.96
C ARG A 282 -4.14 -17.60 2.46
N ILE A 283 -3.40 -16.55 2.10
CA ILE A 283 -3.07 -16.23 0.71
C ILE A 283 -2.19 -17.34 0.13
N SER A 284 -1.15 -17.76 0.83
CA SER A 284 -0.16 -18.72 0.33
C SER A 284 -0.73 -20.07 -0.09
N LYS A 285 -1.98 -20.37 0.29
CA LYS A 285 -2.66 -21.64 0.02
C LYS A 285 -3.59 -21.60 -1.18
N VAL A 286 -3.77 -20.47 -1.85
CA VAL A 286 -4.69 -20.34 -2.98
C VAL A 286 -3.96 -20.26 -4.32
N GLY A 287 -4.66 -20.63 -5.40
CA GLY A 287 -4.09 -20.56 -6.74
C GLY A 287 -4.03 -19.14 -7.31
N PHE A 288 -5.07 -18.33 -7.05
CA PHE A 288 -5.24 -17.02 -7.66
C PHE A 288 -5.64 -15.96 -6.63
N GLY A 289 -4.99 -14.79 -6.71
CA GLY A 289 -5.26 -13.65 -5.85
C GLY A 289 -5.68 -12.40 -6.65
N TYR A 290 -6.76 -11.77 -6.24
CA TYR A 290 -7.40 -10.67 -6.98
C TYR A 290 -7.26 -9.37 -6.23
N GLN A 291 -6.67 -8.38 -6.88
CA GLN A 291 -6.67 -7.00 -6.46
C GLN A 291 -7.17 -6.15 -7.65
N LEU A 292 -8.47 -5.83 -7.63
CA LEU A 292 -9.18 -5.24 -8.76
C LEU A 292 -9.47 -3.75 -8.56
N SER A 293 -8.54 -3.02 -7.96
CA SER A 293 -8.70 -1.58 -7.74
C SER A 293 -9.02 -0.85 -9.02
N LEU A 294 -10.05 0.01 -8.95
CA LEU A 294 -10.35 0.99 -9.97
C LEU A 294 -9.28 2.07 -9.97
N LEU A 295 -8.74 2.37 -11.12
CA LEU A 295 -8.11 3.65 -11.34
C LEU A 295 -9.24 4.69 -11.44
N ASP A 296 -9.29 5.58 -10.47
CA ASP A 296 -10.04 6.81 -10.66
C ASP A 296 -9.38 7.55 -11.82
N THR A 297 -10.16 7.94 -12.84
CA THR A 297 -9.67 8.68 -14.02
C THR A 297 -8.96 9.98 -13.66
N ARG A 298 -9.09 10.44 -12.41
CA ARG A 298 -8.39 11.57 -11.83
C ARG A 298 -6.94 11.26 -11.46
N PHE A 299 -6.55 9.97 -11.42
CA PHE A 299 -5.19 9.54 -11.11
C PHE A 299 -4.53 9.01 -12.38
N ILE A 300 -3.58 9.77 -12.88
CA ILE A 300 -2.92 9.44 -14.13
C ILE A 300 -2.00 8.23 -13.98
N GLU A 301 -1.43 8.03 -12.79
CA GLU A 301 -0.57 6.89 -12.48
C GLU A 301 -0.65 6.54 -10.98
N ARG A 302 -0.54 5.26 -10.65
CA ARG A 302 -0.47 4.78 -9.27
C ARG A 302 0.74 3.87 -9.09
N SER A 303 1.32 3.95 -7.90
CA SER A 303 2.24 2.92 -7.45
C SER A 303 1.50 1.60 -7.27
N ILE A 304 2.21 0.52 -7.47
CA ILE A 304 1.75 -0.84 -7.18
C ILE A 304 1.45 -0.91 -5.66
N GLU A 305 0.30 -1.43 -5.30
CA GLU A 305 -0.08 -1.57 -3.89
C GLU A 305 0.63 -2.76 -3.24
N TYR A 306 0.82 -2.73 -1.93
CA TYR A 306 1.42 -3.84 -1.17
C TYR A 306 0.77 -5.20 -1.45
N THR A 307 -0.55 -5.23 -1.61
CA THR A 307 -1.28 -6.48 -1.89
C THR A 307 -0.81 -7.16 -3.17
N HIS A 308 -0.41 -6.40 -4.20
CA HIS A 308 0.14 -6.97 -5.44
C HIS A 308 1.45 -7.72 -5.17
N CYS A 309 2.33 -7.06 -4.41
CA CYS A 309 3.62 -7.63 -4.04
C CYS A 309 3.46 -8.83 -3.11
N GLU A 310 2.54 -8.74 -2.15
CA GLU A 310 2.24 -9.83 -1.21
C GLU A 310 1.76 -11.08 -1.92
N LEU A 311 0.87 -10.95 -2.92
CA LEU A 311 0.44 -12.07 -3.75
C LEU A 311 1.61 -12.72 -4.47
N ALA A 312 2.43 -11.92 -5.14
CA ALA A 312 3.59 -12.42 -5.88
C ALA A 312 4.61 -13.10 -4.94
N CYS A 313 4.91 -12.50 -3.77
CA CYS A 313 5.83 -13.08 -2.78
C CYS A 313 5.32 -14.40 -2.20
N ALA A 314 4.01 -14.54 -2.03
CA ALA A 314 3.39 -15.78 -1.52
C ALA A 314 3.28 -16.88 -2.60
N GLY A 315 3.72 -16.62 -3.82
CA GLY A 315 3.63 -17.56 -4.94
C GLY A 315 2.20 -17.77 -5.42
N VAL A 316 1.37 -16.75 -5.33
CA VAL A 316 -0.01 -16.76 -5.82
C VAL A 316 -0.06 -15.99 -7.13
N ILE A 317 -0.77 -16.51 -8.12
CA ILE A 317 -0.90 -15.82 -9.40
C ILE A 317 -1.77 -14.57 -9.20
N PRO A 318 -1.21 -13.37 -9.43
CA PRO A 318 -1.96 -12.15 -9.28
C PRO A 318 -2.92 -11.94 -10.46
N VAL A 319 -4.15 -11.56 -10.16
CA VAL A 319 -5.14 -11.12 -11.15
C VAL A 319 -5.47 -9.66 -10.89
N PHE A 320 -5.14 -8.81 -11.84
CA PHE A 320 -5.30 -7.37 -11.73
C PHE A 320 -6.17 -6.82 -12.86
N ARG A 321 -6.69 -5.62 -12.67
CA ARG A 321 -7.37 -4.95 -13.77
C ARG A 321 -6.38 -4.50 -14.83
N LYS A 322 -6.76 -4.68 -16.10
CA LYS A 322 -5.95 -4.29 -17.27
C LYS A 322 -5.57 -2.80 -17.25
N HIS A 323 -6.51 -1.91 -16.97
CA HIS A 323 -6.20 -0.48 -16.85
C HIS A 323 -5.15 -0.16 -15.78
N TYR A 324 -5.13 -0.96 -14.71
CA TYR A 324 -4.12 -0.80 -13.66
C TYR A 324 -2.74 -1.16 -14.20
N GLY A 325 -2.64 -2.27 -14.94
CA GLY A 325 -1.40 -2.71 -15.56
C GLY A 325 -0.84 -1.70 -16.55
N GLU A 326 -1.65 -1.22 -17.47
CA GLU A 326 -1.25 -0.25 -18.50
C GLU A 326 -0.70 1.06 -17.93
N ARG A 327 -1.06 1.43 -16.71
CA ARG A 327 -0.68 2.71 -16.07
C ARG A 327 0.28 2.57 -14.89
N CYS A 328 0.34 1.41 -14.23
CA CYS A 328 1.22 1.18 -13.08
C CYS A 328 2.55 0.53 -13.43
N THR A 329 2.74 0.17 -14.68
CA THR A 329 3.93 -0.50 -15.17
C THR A 329 5.13 0.43 -15.41
N HIS A 330 5.01 1.69 -14.98
CA HIS A 330 6.13 2.62 -15.03
C HIS A 330 7.06 2.42 -13.82
N ARG A 331 8.31 2.15 -14.09
CA ARG A 331 9.37 2.26 -13.11
C ARG A 331 9.68 3.76 -12.93
N TYR A 332 9.39 4.30 -11.76
CA TYR A 332 9.58 5.73 -11.46
C TYR A 332 10.99 6.21 -11.73
N TYR A 333 11.99 5.35 -11.46
CA TYR A 333 13.38 5.73 -11.55
C TYR A 333 13.99 5.55 -12.95
N ASN A 334 13.41 4.73 -13.85
CA ASN A 334 14.01 4.40 -15.14
C ASN A 334 13.21 4.86 -16.36
N LYS A 335 12.05 5.48 -16.20
CA LYS A 335 11.19 5.96 -17.30
C LYS A 335 10.85 4.92 -18.39
N LYS A 336 11.09 3.63 -18.11
CA LYS A 336 10.74 2.56 -19.04
C LYS A 336 9.36 2.04 -18.75
N LEU A 337 8.52 1.99 -19.78
CA LEU A 337 7.32 1.15 -19.79
C LEU A 337 7.73 -0.30 -19.60
N ILE A 338 7.04 -0.99 -18.72
CA ILE A 338 7.24 -2.40 -18.48
C ILE A 338 6.34 -3.15 -19.44
N ASP A 339 6.90 -4.17 -20.09
CA ASP A 339 6.14 -5.09 -20.92
C ASP A 339 5.17 -5.87 -20.04
N CYS A 340 3.86 -5.61 -20.22
CA CYS A 340 2.80 -6.26 -19.45
C CYS A 340 2.68 -7.76 -19.79
N ASP A 341 3.19 -8.20 -20.90
CA ASP A 341 3.02 -9.59 -21.35
C ASP A 341 3.89 -10.58 -20.55
N ASN A 342 4.97 -10.11 -19.93
CA ASN A 342 5.92 -10.92 -19.18
C ASN A 342 5.90 -10.66 -17.66
N THR A 343 4.73 -10.35 -17.10
CA THR A 343 4.61 -9.99 -15.67
C THR A 343 4.19 -11.15 -14.78
N GLY A 344 3.88 -12.32 -15.34
CA GLY A 344 3.27 -13.43 -14.55
C GLY A 344 1.90 -13.10 -13.98
N THR A 345 1.23 -12.07 -14.51
CA THR A 345 -0.05 -11.53 -14.01
C THR A 345 -1.16 -11.81 -15.02
N VAL A 346 -2.35 -12.14 -14.52
CA VAL A 346 -3.55 -12.20 -15.34
C VAL A 346 -4.22 -10.83 -15.36
N TRP A 347 -4.43 -10.27 -16.55
CA TRP A 347 -5.05 -8.96 -16.73
C TRP A 347 -6.54 -9.10 -17.02
N LEU A 348 -7.38 -8.60 -16.11
CA LEU A 348 -8.82 -8.63 -16.22
C LEU A 348 -9.32 -7.33 -16.84
N ASP A 349 -9.92 -7.43 -18.01
CA ASP A 349 -10.58 -6.34 -18.70
C ASP A 349 -12.06 -6.32 -18.32
N ASP A 350 -12.57 -5.18 -17.83
CA ASP A 350 -13.97 -5.04 -17.40
C ASP A 350 -14.98 -5.17 -18.53
N GLU A 351 -14.57 -4.80 -19.74
CA GLU A 351 -15.42 -4.86 -20.94
C GLU A 351 -15.47 -6.29 -21.51
N ASN A 352 -14.36 -7.03 -21.39
CA ASN A 352 -14.27 -8.41 -21.85
C ASN A 352 -13.44 -9.26 -20.89
N MET A 353 -14.11 -9.93 -19.97
CA MET A 353 -13.46 -10.77 -18.95
C MET A 353 -13.08 -12.17 -19.47
N GLN A 354 -13.56 -12.58 -20.65
CA GLN A 354 -13.35 -13.93 -21.18
C GLN A 354 -11.86 -14.30 -21.34
N PRO A 355 -10.97 -13.45 -21.90
CA PRO A 355 -9.55 -13.81 -22.03
C PRO A 355 -8.87 -14.05 -20.68
N ALA A 356 -9.25 -13.30 -19.64
CA ALA A 356 -8.73 -13.50 -18.30
C ALA A 356 -9.20 -14.86 -17.72
N PHE A 357 -10.46 -15.20 -17.94
CA PHE A 357 -11.00 -16.51 -17.54
C PHE A 357 -10.31 -17.65 -18.28
N ASP A 358 -10.13 -17.57 -19.58
CA ASP A 358 -9.48 -18.60 -20.39
C ASP A 358 -8.06 -18.86 -19.89
N LEU A 359 -7.33 -17.80 -19.55
CA LEU A 359 -5.98 -17.91 -19.00
C LEU A 359 -6.00 -18.51 -17.58
N VAL A 360 -6.88 -18.05 -16.68
CA VAL A 360 -7.06 -18.63 -15.34
C VAL A 360 -7.40 -20.11 -15.44
N TYR A 361 -8.33 -20.47 -16.32
CA TYR A 361 -8.72 -21.86 -16.55
C TYR A 361 -7.56 -22.71 -17.07
N LYS A 362 -6.79 -22.22 -18.05
CA LYS A 362 -5.60 -22.88 -18.57
C LYS A 362 -4.56 -23.09 -17.47
N LEU A 363 -4.26 -22.06 -16.68
CA LEU A 363 -3.33 -22.13 -15.57
C LEU A 363 -3.82 -23.09 -14.46
N SER A 364 -5.13 -23.22 -14.27
CA SER A 364 -5.66 -24.19 -13.31
C SER A 364 -5.42 -25.66 -13.71
N LYS A 365 -5.32 -25.93 -15.00
CA LYS A 365 -5.14 -27.30 -15.56
C LYS A 365 -3.67 -27.62 -15.84
N ASP A 366 -2.80 -26.64 -15.95
CA ASP A 366 -1.38 -26.82 -16.26
C ASP A 366 -0.49 -26.35 -15.08
N PRO A 367 -0.05 -27.29 -14.22
CA PRO A 367 0.79 -26.94 -13.06
C PRO A 367 2.19 -26.41 -13.47
N VAL A 368 2.72 -26.81 -14.61
CA VAL A 368 4.02 -26.32 -15.09
C VAL A 368 3.90 -24.86 -15.47
N MET A 369 2.96 -24.56 -16.37
CA MET A 369 2.68 -23.18 -16.77
C MET A 369 2.29 -22.31 -15.57
N ARG A 370 1.52 -22.83 -14.61
CA ARG A 370 1.16 -22.12 -13.38
C ARG A 370 2.39 -21.75 -12.56
N ASN A 371 3.34 -22.66 -12.41
CA ASN A 371 4.58 -22.40 -11.68
C ASN A 371 5.46 -21.36 -12.39
N GLU A 372 5.54 -21.40 -13.71
CA GLU A 372 6.23 -20.38 -14.51
C GLU A 372 5.62 -18.99 -14.27
N TYR A 373 4.30 -18.87 -14.25
CA TYR A 373 3.62 -17.60 -13.98
C TYR A 373 3.89 -17.08 -12.56
N ARG A 374 3.94 -17.96 -11.57
CA ARG A 374 4.29 -17.60 -10.18
C ARG A 374 5.70 -17.01 -10.10
N GLU A 375 6.67 -17.69 -10.71
CA GLU A 375 8.06 -17.22 -10.74
C GLU A 375 8.19 -15.91 -11.51
N MET A 376 7.55 -15.78 -12.66
CA MET A 376 7.54 -14.52 -13.41
C MET A 376 6.94 -13.36 -12.60
N ALA A 377 5.84 -13.60 -11.88
CA ALA A 377 5.23 -12.56 -11.03
C ALA A 377 6.18 -12.16 -9.89
N PHE A 378 6.81 -13.13 -9.24
CA PHE A 378 7.77 -12.85 -8.18
C PHE A 378 8.93 -11.99 -8.68
N GLU A 379 9.60 -12.39 -9.76
CA GLU A 379 10.75 -11.69 -10.33
C GLU A 379 10.37 -10.28 -10.82
N PHE A 380 9.20 -10.17 -11.47
CA PHE A 380 8.69 -8.87 -11.93
C PHE A 380 8.48 -7.88 -10.79
N PHE A 381 7.73 -8.27 -9.77
CA PHE A 381 7.44 -7.37 -8.65
C PHE A 381 8.67 -7.11 -7.78
N LYS A 382 9.54 -8.10 -7.59
CA LYS A 382 10.81 -7.94 -6.88
C LYS A 382 11.69 -6.90 -7.56
N LEU A 383 11.85 -6.98 -8.89
CA LEU A 383 12.64 -6.01 -9.65
C LEU A 383 12.19 -4.55 -9.40
N HIS A 384 10.89 -4.35 -9.15
CA HIS A 384 10.32 -3.01 -9.05
C HIS A 384 10.09 -2.53 -7.63
N GLN A 385 9.93 -3.44 -6.67
CA GLN A 385 9.47 -3.09 -5.32
C GLN A 385 10.18 -3.81 -4.18
N ASP A 386 11.32 -4.41 -4.45
CA ASP A 386 12.15 -4.90 -3.36
C ASP A 386 12.61 -3.74 -2.48
N SER A 387 12.46 -3.91 -1.16
CA SER A 387 12.87 -2.91 -0.16
C SER A 387 14.35 -2.55 -0.26
N GLN A 388 15.20 -3.49 -0.70
CA GLN A 388 16.63 -3.23 -0.89
C GLN A 388 16.89 -2.17 -1.96
N TYR A 389 16.06 -2.12 -3.00
CA TYR A 389 16.20 -1.10 -4.06
C TYR A 389 15.45 0.18 -3.72
N THR A 390 14.19 0.06 -3.29
CA THR A 390 13.32 1.23 -3.12
C THR A 390 13.78 2.13 -1.98
N PHE A 391 14.17 1.56 -0.85
CA PHE A 391 14.69 2.37 0.27
C PHE A 391 16.13 2.81 0.06
N ALA A 392 16.97 2.01 -0.62
CA ALA A 392 18.31 2.45 -0.97
C ALA A 392 18.30 3.69 -1.88
N GLU A 393 17.45 3.68 -2.91
CA GLU A 393 17.29 4.84 -3.81
C GLU A 393 16.71 6.05 -3.06
N MET A 394 15.71 5.84 -2.19
CA MET A 394 15.15 6.90 -1.36
C MET A 394 16.21 7.52 -0.44
N MET A 395 16.98 6.71 0.27
CA MET A 395 18.00 7.19 1.20
C MET A 395 19.15 7.88 0.46
N LYS A 396 19.62 7.33 -0.66
CA LYS A 396 20.61 7.98 -1.51
C LYS A 396 20.16 9.38 -1.92
N HIS A 397 18.91 9.50 -2.38
CA HIS A 397 18.36 10.79 -2.77
C HIS A 397 18.25 11.75 -1.57
N ILE A 398 17.90 11.27 -0.39
CA ILE A 398 17.91 12.07 0.83
C ILE A 398 19.34 12.57 1.11
N GLU A 399 20.33 11.70 1.12
CA GLU A 399 21.73 12.04 1.40
C GLU A 399 22.32 13.07 0.41
N GLU A 400 21.89 13.03 -0.85
CA GLU A 400 22.33 13.98 -1.88
C GLU A 400 21.68 15.37 -1.76
N ASN A 401 20.59 15.52 -0.98
CA ASN A 401 19.78 16.75 -0.95
C ASN A 401 19.54 17.34 0.46
N ILE A 402 20.28 16.89 1.48
CA ILE A 402 20.21 17.42 2.86
C ILE A 402 21.47 18.15 3.30
#